data_2bdba6f1ff97b51a7503999dc5d65ae0
#
_entry.id   2bdba6f1ff97b51a7503999dc5d65ae0
#
_cell.length_a   1.000
_cell.length_b   1.000
_cell.length_c   1.000
_cell.angle_alpha   90.00
_cell.angle_beta   90.00
_cell.angle_gamma   90.00
#
_symmetry.space_group_name_H-M   'P 1'
#
loop_
_entity.id
_entity.type
_entity.pdbx_description
1 polymer ?
#
loop_
_entity_poly.entity_id
_entity_poly.type
_entity_poly.pdbx_seq_one_letter_code
_entity_poly.pdbx_strand_id
1 'polypeptide(L)'
;MTQLRERSHIILWLLLFFFIASMTVGGLVGGANIMDLILGGKNIRLNAGRVDGKAISHTRYQRQREVQLNRMRNQGQTIDNRAYQNAGDYAWTTIIERELKDQKIKELGLEVSLDEIYDFLVLTPPPAFQTDLINAGLFTNENGKFDTLSYQAAIENGTIPYEIEPLLLNWETFLRTWLADRKLQSMYNNLASISDEQVKLDFIKKNINCTLDYIYLTLSGVPDSLVEVSDDAIEKNYNKNKEDLYTLKERRNMEYVSFQIPKPVTEDDSLNVAVVEDSVMQRALDFTAHAEDYSFEDALIKYEIKKVDTIDVHETFESNSGIPFQMGVLRPAIRFAFDSSIGSLSDPMTANNGIAVFHILSEKSAGYKPVKDVKENIRRNLQREHKKDFAVTTLKSINKTDNWENLAFSDSLLQFSSGETSTLGGSFPGIGKSNQLTGTLLAMEPGQFSGVIETYNAVLKLKMTTLDSFNDSLYQDEYTNIRNQLLNTERSRGFTNWLTEAKKNIKTEDYRSEVY
;
A
#
# COMPACT_ATOMS: atom_id res chain seq x y z
N MET A 1 13.93 -64.48 38.71
CA MET A 1 14.70 -63.65 37.76
C MET A 1 14.37 -63.94 36.28
N THR A 2 13.63 -64.96 35.95
CA THR A 2 13.23 -65.32 34.59
C THR A 2 12.07 -64.47 34.02
N GLN A 3 11.14 -64.06 34.85
CA GLN A 3 9.99 -63.23 34.36
C GLN A 3 10.36 -61.78 33.98
N LEU A 4 11.42 -61.22 34.48
CA LEU A 4 11.93 -59.91 34.07
C LEU A 4 12.60 -59.91 32.71
N ARG A 5 13.17 -61.04 32.32
CA ARG A 5 13.89 -61.21 31.07
C ARG A 5 12.93 -61.44 29.89
N GLU A 6 11.78 -62.07 30.10
CA GLU A 6 10.74 -62.27 29.06
C GLU A 6 9.94 -61.03 28.77
N ARG A 7 9.85 -60.06 29.69
CA ARG A 7 9.14 -58.79 29.49
C ARG A 7 10.08 -57.62 29.15
N SER A 8 11.37 -57.86 29.07
CA SER A 8 12.35 -56.79 28.76
C SER A 8 12.09 -56.12 27.40
N HIS A 9 11.60 -56.88 26.42
CA HIS A 9 11.22 -56.31 25.11
C HIS A 9 10.06 -55.30 25.24
N ILE A 10 9.06 -55.60 26.06
CA ILE A 10 7.90 -54.70 26.25
C ILE A 10 8.34 -53.43 26.98
N ILE A 11 9.18 -53.55 27.96
CA ILE A 11 9.73 -52.42 28.70
C ILE A 11 10.64 -51.58 27.80
N LEU A 12 11.43 -52.19 26.95
CA LEU A 12 12.30 -51.48 25.99
C LEU A 12 11.52 -50.78 24.91
N TRP A 13 10.42 -51.35 24.41
CA TRP A 13 9.51 -50.72 23.49
C TRP A 13 8.73 -49.59 24.15
N LEU A 14 8.35 -49.71 25.41
CA LEU A 14 7.65 -48.68 26.18
C LEU A 14 8.60 -47.51 26.48
N LEU A 15 9.87 -47.78 26.86
CA LEU A 15 10.92 -46.78 27.01
C LEU A 15 11.24 -46.07 25.68
N LEU A 16 11.34 -46.82 24.57
CA LEU A 16 11.56 -46.25 23.24
C LEU A 16 10.38 -45.37 22.81
N PHE A 17 9.14 -45.81 23.09
CA PHE A 17 7.94 -45.03 22.80
C PHE A 17 7.92 -43.73 23.64
N PHE A 18 8.21 -43.79 24.95
CA PHE A 18 8.29 -42.60 25.78
C PHE A 18 9.47 -41.69 25.40
N PHE A 19 10.59 -42.27 24.97
CA PHE A 19 11.72 -41.50 24.47
C PHE A 19 11.40 -40.76 23.17
N ILE A 20 10.80 -41.46 22.19
CA ILE A 20 10.32 -40.85 20.95
C ILE A 20 9.22 -39.83 21.25
N ALA A 21 8.25 -40.15 22.12
CA ALA A 21 7.21 -39.21 22.54
C ALA A 21 7.80 -37.99 23.27
N SER A 22 8.82 -38.17 24.11
CA SER A 22 9.50 -37.04 24.77
C SER A 22 10.33 -36.20 23.77
N MET A 23 10.94 -36.85 22.79
CA MET A 23 11.63 -36.13 21.69
C MET A 23 10.65 -35.35 20.81
N THR A 24 9.46 -35.90 20.53
CA THR A 24 8.45 -35.23 19.72
C THR A 24 7.68 -34.15 20.50
N VAL A 25 7.44 -34.34 21.80
CA VAL A 25 6.74 -33.39 22.68
C VAL A 25 7.70 -32.39 23.33
N GLY A 26 8.95 -32.79 23.61
CA GLY A 26 9.95 -31.97 24.29
C GLY A 26 10.90 -31.17 23.39
N GLY A 27 10.78 -31.24 22.07
CA GLY A 27 11.49 -30.39 21.10
C GLY A 27 13.00 -30.38 21.26
N LEU A 28 13.71 -31.41 20.77
CA LEU A 28 15.17 -31.50 20.93
C LEU A 28 15.97 -30.58 19.97
N VAL A 29 15.33 -29.86 19.09
CA VAL A 29 16.01 -28.86 18.25
C VAL A 29 15.06 -27.68 18.02
N GLY A 30 15.26 -26.59 18.76
CA GLY A 30 14.78 -25.27 18.37
C GLY A 30 13.38 -24.85 18.85
N GLY A 31 12.87 -25.36 19.99
CA GLY A 31 11.74 -24.69 20.68
C GLY A 31 10.38 -24.67 19.94
N ALA A 32 10.20 -25.49 18.92
CA ALA A 32 8.90 -25.63 18.27
C ALA A 32 7.96 -26.45 19.14
N ASN A 33 6.97 -25.81 19.72
CA ASN A 33 5.92 -26.47 20.48
C ASN A 33 4.98 -27.16 19.47
N ILE A 34 5.16 -28.49 19.28
CA ILE A 34 4.32 -29.31 18.37
C ILE A 34 2.84 -29.20 18.76
N MET A 35 2.56 -28.98 20.04
CA MET A 35 1.22 -28.75 20.55
C MET A 35 0.56 -27.50 19.96
N ASP A 36 1.32 -26.39 19.77
CA ASP A 36 0.82 -25.15 19.16
C ASP A 36 0.63 -25.33 17.63
N LEU A 37 1.42 -26.23 17.00
CA LEU A 37 1.25 -26.58 15.59
C LEU A 37 -0.04 -27.39 15.37
N ILE A 38 -0.39 -28.28 16.31
CA ILE A 38 -1.58 -29.16 16.23
C ILE A 38 -2.84 -28.40 16.65
N LEU A 39 -2.78 -27.53 17.63
CA LEU A 39 -3.92 -26.77 18.17
C LEU A 39 -4.14 -25.43 17.48
N GLY A 40 -3.33 -25.05 16.49
CA GLY A 40 -3.52 -23.81 15.72
C GLY A 40 -3.32 -22.51 16.52
N GLY A 41 -2.59 -22.58 17.64
CA GLY A 41 -2.29 -21.42 18.48
C GLY A 41 -1.43 -20.36 17.77
N LYS A 42 -1.61 -19.08 18.14
CA LYS A 42 -0.74 -17.98 17.73
C LYS A 42 0.68 -18.23 18.24
N ASN A 43 1.58 -18.75 17.40
CA ASN A 43 2.97 -18.89 17.80
C ASN A 43 3.79 -17.66 17.35
N ILE A 44 3.58 -16.56 18.08
CA ILE A 44 4.20 -15.25 17.87
C ILE A 44 5.73 -15.34 17.97
N ARG A 45 6.26 -16.24 18.78
CA ARG A 45 7.72 -16.41 18.95
C ARG A 45 8.42 -16.96 17.71
N LEU A 46 7.71 -17.69 16.85
CA LEU A 46 8.29 -18.33 15.66
C LEU A 46 7.84 -17.67 14.35
N ASN A 47 6.68 -17.00 14.34
CA ASN A 47 6.04 -16.53 13.13
C ASN A 47 5.77 -15.02 13.17
N ALA A 48 6.07 -14.35 12.08
CA ALA A 48 5.71 -12.95 11.86
C ALA A 48 4.20 -12.77 11.56
N GLY A 49 3.50 -13.86 11.26
CA GLY A 49 2.07 -13.86 11.02
C GLY A 49 1.61 -15.09 10.24
N ARG A 50 0.36 -15.04 9.73
CA ARG A 50 -0.22 -16.08 8.87
C ARG A 50 -0.90 -15.46 7.66
N VAL A 51 -0.84 -16.16 6.54
CA VAL A 51 -1.52 -15.82 5.30
C VAL A 51 -2.29 -17.05 4.87
N ASP A 52 -3.62 -16.95 4.85
CA ASP A 52 -4.55 -18.06 4.56
C ASP A 52 -4.23 -19.33 5.38
N GLY A 53 -4.02 -19.15 6.69
CA GLY A 53 -3.65 -20.23 7.61
C GLY A 53 -2.20 -20.70 7.53
N LYS A 54 -1.43 -20.35 6.49
CA LYS A 54 -0.02 -20.72 6.33
C LYS A 54 0.87 -19.78 7.16
N ALA A 55 1.67 -20.36 8.06
CA ALA A 55 2.58 -19.61 8.92
C ALA A 55 3.74 -18.98 8.12
N ILE A 56 4.03 -17.73 8.42
CA ILE A 56 5.17 -16.98 7.86
C ILE A 56 6.22 -16.79 8.94
N SER A 57 7.36 -17.46 8.80
CA SER A 57 8.42 -17.39 9.80
C SER A 57 9.08 -16.00 9.86
N HIS A 58 9.61 -15.65 11.04
CA HIS A 58 10.42 -14.43 11.22
C HIS A 58 11.60 -14.37 10.25
N THR A 59 12.28 -15.50 10.02
CA THR A 59 13.42 -15.58 9.09
C THR A 59 13.01 -15.20 7.66
N ARG A 60 11.86 -15.69 7.18
CA ARG A 60 11.34 -15.35 5.85
C ARG A 60 11.01 -13.86 5.74
N TYR A 61 10.33 -13.32 6.76
CA TYR A 61 9.98 -11.91 6.81
C TYR A 61 11.22 -11.01 6.87
N GLN A 62 12.18 -11.32 7.75
CA GLN A 62 13.42 -10.55 7.89
C GLN A 62 14.24 -10.56 6.61
N ARG A 63 14.38 -11.72 5.95
CA ARG A 63 15.07 -11.82 4.64
C ARG A 63 14.42 -10.91 3.61
N GLN A 64 13.10 -10.90 3.51
CA GLN A 64 12.39 -10.06 2.55
C GLN A 64 12.54 -8.57 2.88
N ARG A 65 12.54 -8.20 4.17
CA ARG A 65 12.78 -6.83 4.62
C ARG A 65 14.22 -6.38 4.29
N GLU A 66 15.22 -7.23 4.53
CA GLU A 66 16.61 -6.91 4.17
C GLU A 66 16.81 -6.71 2.66
N VAL A 67 16.16 -7.50 1.82
CA VAL A 67 16.18 -7.27 0.37
C VAL A 67 15.70 -5.86 0.03
N GLN A 68 14.63 -5.39 0.66
CA GLN A 68 14.10 -4.05 0.44
C GLN A 68 15.03 -2.97 1.02
N LEU A 69 15.58 -3.16 2.21
CA LEU A 69 16.54 -2.24 2.81
C LEU A 69 17.81 -2.10 1.95
N ASN A 70 18.34 -3.21 1.43
CA ASN A 70 19.48 -3.19 0.52
C ASN A 70 19.17 -2.44 -0.78
N ARG A 71 17.96 -2.62 -1.32
CA ARG A 71 17.52 -1.83 -2.48
C ARG A 71 17.49 -0.33 -2.19
N MET A 72 16.98 0.08 -1.02
CA MET A 72 16.96 1.48 -0.59
C MET A 72 18.37 2.04 -0.40
N ARG A 73 19.29 1.28 0.23
CA ARG A 73 20.71 1.63 0.34
C ARG A 73 21.38 1.84 -1.02
N ASN A 74 21.15 0.92 -1.95
CA ASN A 74 21.70 1.01 -3.31
C ASN A 74 21.14 2.20 -4.11
N GLN A 75 19.98 2.73 -3.73
CA GLN A 75 19.38 3.96 -4.28
C GLN A 75 19.85 5.23 -3.55
N GLY A 76 20.80 5.12 -2.62
CA GLY A 76 21.32 6.25 -1.84
C GLY A 76 20.37 6.79 -0.77
N GLN A 77 19.33 6.02 -0.39
CA GLN A 77 18.39 6.46 0.64
C GLN A 77 18.98 6.22 2.04
N THR A 78 18.78 7.17 2.94
CA THR A 78 19.12 7.01 4.36
C THR A 78 18.14 6.01 5.00
N ILE A 79 18.67 5.02 5.72
CA ILE A 79 17.88 4.04 6.43
C ILE A 79 17.63 4.53 7.86
N ASP A 80 16.56 5.29 8.01
CA ASP A 80 16.03 5.73 9.29
C ASP A 80 14.91 4.78 9.77
N ASN A 81 14.34 5.05 10.95
CA ASN A 81 13.25 4.24 11.50
C ASN A 81 12.04 4.15 10.58
N ARG A 82 11.75 5.19 9.80
CA ARG A 82 10.66 5.19 8.82
C ARG A 82 10.99 4.31 7.61
N ALA A 83 12.19 4.41 7.07
CA ALA A 83 12.64 3.54 5.99
C ALA A 83 12.59 2.07 6.42
N TYR A 84 12.98 1.78 7.66
CA TYR A 84 12.91 0.45 8.24
C TYR A 84 11.47 -0.07 8.32
N GLN A 85 10.52 0.78 8.76
CA GLN A 85 9.10 0.44 8.81
C GLN A 85 8.53 0.20 7.40
N ASN A 86 8.78 1.14 6.47
CA ASN A 86 8.31 1.01 5.09
C ASN A 86 8.83 -0.27 4.42
N ALA A 87 10.11 -0.62 4.67
CA ALA A 87 10.69 -1.87 4.19
C ALA A 87 9.98 -3.09 4.80
N GLY A 88 9.59 -3.02 6.06
CA GLY A 88 8.83 -4.06 6.74
C GLY A 88 7.42 -4.25 6.16
N ASP A 89 6.70 -3.16 5.92
CA ASP A 89 5.36 -3.18 5.33
C ASP A 89 5.39 -3.67 3.88
N TYR A 90 6.39 -3.24 3.13
CA TYR A 90 6.62 -3.73 1.77
C TYR A 90 6.94 -5.24 1.76
N ALA A 91 7.80 -5.69 2.69
CA ALA A 91 8.13 -7.11 2.83
C ALA A 91 6.90 -7.97 3.14
N TRP A 92 6.05 -7.52 4.04
CA TRP A 92 4.81 -8.21 4.39
C TRP A 92 3.84 -8.29 3.20
N THR A 93 3.61 -7.16 2.53
CA THR A 93 2.79 -7.11 1.32
C THR A 93 3.32 -8.05 0.23
N THR A 94 4.65 -8.06 0.01
CA THR A 94 5.29 -8.94 -0.97
C THR A 94 5.11 -10.42 -0.63
N ILE A 95 5.14 -10.76 0.66
CA ILE A 95 4.90 -12.13 1.12
C ILE A 95 3.45 -12.55 0.85
N ILE A 96 2.48 -11.69 1.16
CA ILE A 96 1.06 -11.94 0.86
C ILE A 96 0.87 -12.14 -0.65
N GLU A 97 1.43 -11.25 -1.48
CA GLU A 97 1.34 -11.35 -2.94
C GLU A 97 1.98 -12.63 -3.47
N ARG A 98 3.09 -13.06 -2.87
CA ARG A 98 3.74 -14.34 -3.26
C ARG A 98 2.85 -15.53 -2.92
N GLU A 99 2.26 -15.58 -1.74
CA GLU A 99 1.35 -16.68 -1.36
C GLU A 99 0.12 -16.74 -2.28
N LEU A 100 -0.46 -15.59 -2.61
CA LEU A 100 -1.59 -15.51 -3.56
C LEU A 100 -1.22 -16.02 -4.95
N LYS A 101 -0.05 -15.61 -5.46
CA LYS A 101 0.46 -16.07 -6.75
C LYS A 101 0.72 -17.58 -6.74
N ASP A 102 1.38 -18.10 -5.69
CA ASP A 102 1.69 -19.52 -5.56
C ASP A 102 0.41 -20.37 -5.52
N GLN A 103 -0.60 -19.92 -4.76
CA GLN A 103 -1.91 -20.58 -4.73
C GLN A 103 -2.55 -20.61 -6.13
N LYS A 104 -2.54 -19.47 -6.83
CA LYS A 104 -3.16 -19.36 -8.16
C LYS A 104 -2.40 -20.13 -9.24
N ILE A 105 -1.08 -20.14 -9.18
CA ILE A 105 -0.20 -20.96 -10.06
C ILE A 105 -0.55 -22.44 -9.89
N LYS A 106 -0.65 -22.90 -8.64
CA LYS A 106 -0.99 -24.28 -8.33
C LYS A 106 -2.43 -24.64 -8.76
N GLU A 107 -3.40 -23.75 -8.45
CA GLU A 107 -4.81 -23.93 -8.86
C GLU A 107 -4.95 -24.12 -10.37
N LEU A 108 -4.16 -23.36 -11.14
CA LEU A 108 -4.22 -23.34 -12.61
C LEU A 108 -3.25 -24.32 -13.28
N GLY A 109 -2.45 -25.07 -12.52
CA GLY A 109 -1.45 -26.00 -13.06
C GLY A 109 -0.36 -25.31 -13.89
N LEU A 110 0.04 -24.07 -13.50
CA LEU A 110 1.04 -23.26 -14.19
C LEU A 110 2.47 -23.49 -13.67
N GLU A 111 2.68 -24.55 -12.92
CA GLU A 111 4.01 -24.92 -12.44
C GLU A 111 4.98 -25.12 -13.61
N VAL A 112 6.25 -24.92 -13.33
CA VAL A 112 7.32 -24.97 -14.34
C VAL A 112 7.91 -26.37 -14.39
N SER A 113 7.94 -26.97 -15.57
CA SER A 113 8.55 -28.30 -15.80
C SER A 113 10.08 -28.23 -15.82
N LEU A 114 10.71 -29.39 -15.69
CA LEU A 114 12.17 -29.47 -15.85
C LEU A 114 12.60 -29.13 -17.27
N ASP A 115 11.83 -29.52 -18.29
CA ASP A 115 12.13 -29.22 -19.70
C ASP A 115 12.13 -27.69 -19.94
N GLU A 116 11.17 -26.94 -19.37
CA GLU A 116 11.17 -25.49 -19.48
C GLU A 116 12.39 -24.84 -18.80
N ILE A 117 12.82 -25.39 -17.66
CA ILE A 117 14.05 -24.91 -17.01
C ILE A 117 15.27 -25.21 -17.90
N TYR A 118 15.32 -26.38 -18.48
CA TYR A 118 16.40 -26.80 -19.40
C TYR A 118 16.45 -25.87 -20.62
N ASP A 119 15.31 -25.56 -21.24
CA ASP A 119 15.23 -24.66 -22.38
C ASP A 119 15.79 -23.28 -22.06
N PHE A 120 15.43 -22.71 -20.89
CA PHE A 120 15.89 -21.39 -20.47
C PHE A 120 17.32 -21.37 -19.92
N LEU A 121 17.76 -22.44 -19.28
CA LEU A 121 19.08 -22.46 -18.64
C LEU A 121 20.17 -22.96 -19.58
N VAL A 122 19.81 -23.87 -20.46
CA VAL A 122 20.80 -24.59 -21.32
C VAL A 122 20.69 -24.17 -22.78
N LEU A 123 19.48 -24.25 -23.38
CA LEU A 123 19.34 -23.97 -24.82
C LEU A 123 19.37 -22.49 -25.13
N THR A 124 18.74 -21.66 -24.29
CA THR A 124 18.66 -20.21 -24.47
C THR A 124 18.99 -19.45 -23.19
N PRO A 125 20.22 -19.59 -22.65
CA PRO A 125 20.60 -19.01 -21.37
C PRO A 125 20.39 -17.49 -21.36
N PRO A 126 19.73 -16.94 -20.32
CA PRO A 126 19.49 -15.50 -20.21
C PRO A 126 20.79 -14.69 -20.19
N PRO A 127 20.83 -13.47 -20.76
CA PRO A 127 22.05 -12.64 -20.80
C PRO A 127 22.69 -12.40 -19.42
N ALA A 128 21.88 -12.23 -18.37
CA ALA A 128 22.39 -12.07 -17.01
C ALA A 128 23.10 -13.34 -16.52
N PHE A 129 22.54 -14.52 -16.78
CA PHE A 129 23.19 -15.78 -16.45
C PHE A 129 24.49 -16.01 -17.23
N GLN A 130 24.51 -15.68 -18.54
CA GLN A 130 25.73 -15.69 -19.34
C GLN A 130 26.81 -14.79 -18.73
N THR A 131 26.42 -13.58 -18.28
CA THR A 131 27.34 -12.65 -17.62
C THR A 131 27.88 -13.22 -16.31
N ASP A 132 27.06 -13.89 -15.52
CA ASP A 132 27.51 -14.53 -14.27
C ASP A 132 28.54 -15.63 -14.55
N LEU A 133 28.34 -16.45 -15.61
CA LEU A 133 29.29 -17.46 -16.01
C LEU A 133 30.59 -16.87 -16.55
N ILE A 134 30.54 -15.82 -17.34
CA ILE A 134 31.72 -15.09 -17.82
C ILE A 134 32.50 -14.51 -16.63
N ASN A 135 31.83 -13.90 -15.67
CA ASN A 135 32.46 -13.34 -14.47
C ASN A 135 33.10 -14.43 -13.59
N ALA A 136 32.57 -15.65 -13.63
CA ALA A 136 33.19 -16.82 -13.01
C ALA A 136 34.40 -17.38 -13.80
N GLY A 137 34.74 -16.75 -14.92
CA GLY A 137 35.87 -17.19 -15.79
C GLY A 137 35.59 -18.42 -16.62
N LEU A 138 34.32 -18.76 -16.86
CA LEU A 138 33.90 -19.98 -17.50
C LEU A 138 33.13 -19.72 -18.80
N PHE A 139 33.27 -20.65 -19.76
CA PHE A 139 32.53 -20.60 -21.02
C PHE A 139 32.67 -19.28 -21.79
N THR A 140 33.91 -18.74 -21.81
CA THR A 140 34.22 -17.48 -22.52
C THR A 140 35.07 -17.81 -23.75
N ASN A 141 34.65 -17.34 -24.93
CA ASN A 141 35.40 -17.46 -26.16
C ASN A 141 36.57 -16.46 -26.24
N GLU A 142 37.42 -16.56 -27.26
CA GLU A 142 38.59 -15.69 -27.48
C GLU A 142 38.24 -14.18 -27.55
N ASN A 143 36.99 -13.85 -27.87
CA ASN A 143 36.50 -12.48 -27.96
C ASN A 143 35.85 -11.98 -26.65
N GLY A 144 35.95 -12.70 -25.54
CA GLY A 144 35.37 -12.34 -24.24
C GLY A 144 33.85 -12.49 -24.17
N LYS A 145 33.21 -13.20 -25.14
CA LYS A 145 31.78 -13.46 -25.15
C LYS A 145 31.47 -14.87 -24.66
N PHE A 146 30.25 -15.08 -24.20
CA PHE A 146 29.76 -16.40 -23.77
C PHE A 146 29.81 -17.41 -24.89
N ASP A 147 30.42 -18.56 -24.62
CA ASP A 147 30.50 -19.69 -25.53
C ASP A 147 29.38 -20.70 -25.24
N THR A 148 28.27 -20.54 -25.93
CA THR A 148 27.07 -21.36 -25.78
C THR A 148 27.34 -22.84 -26.09
N LEU A 149 28.14 -23.12 -27.12
CA LEU A 149 28.39 -24.50 -27.52
C LEU A 149 29.23 -25.24 -26.49
N SER A 150 30.29 -24.61 -26.00
CA SER A 150 31.13 -25.18 -24.92
C SER A 150 30.33 -25.41 -23.64
N TYR A 151 29.44 -24.46 -23.28
CA TYR A 151 28.56 -24.59 -22.13
C TYR A 151 27.58 -25.78 -22.29
N GLN A 152 26.88 -25.86 -23.43
CA GLN A 152 25.92 -26.93 -23.69
C GLN A 152 26.61 -28.30 -23.68
N ALA A 153 27.77 -28.40 -24.32
CA ALA A 153 28.56 -29.64 -24.32
C ALA A 153 29.01 -30.06 -22.90
N ALA A 154 29.35 -29.07 -22.04
CA ALA A 154 29.71 -29.35 -20.65
C ALA A 154 28.53 -29.89 -19.83
N ILE A 155 27.32 -29.34 -20.04
CA ILE A 155 26.08 -29.83 -19.43
C ILE A 155 25.79 -31.27 -19.89
N GLU A 156 25.79 -31.51 -21.22
CA GLU A 156 25.45 -32.81 -21.80
C GLU A 156 26.44 -33.91 -21.37
N ASN A 157 27.73 -33.59 -21.27
CA ASN A 157 28.77 -34.53 -20.87
C ASN A 157 28.96 -34.66 -19.35
N GLY A 158 28.22 -33.85 -18.54
CA GLY A 158 28.38 -33.85 -17.08
C GLY A 158 29.74 -33.33 -16.62
N THR A 159 30.40 -32.48 -17.40
CA THR A 159 31.75 -31.94 -17.11
C THR A 159 31.72 -30.52 -16.56
N ILE A 160 30.60 -30.14 -15.93
CA ILE A 160 30.43 -28.82 -15.30
C ILE A 160 31.36 -28.74 -14.09
N PRO A 161 32.11 -27.61 -13.94
CA PRO A 161 32.90 -27.36 -12.75
C PRO A 161 32.01 -27.30 -11.51
N TYR A 162 32.42 -27.98 -10.43
CA TYR A 162 31.66 -28.02 -9.17
C TYR A 162 31.41 -26.62 -8.56
N GLU A 163 32.32 -25.71 -8.82
CA GLU A 163 32.27 -24.32 -8.30
C GLU A 163 31.05 -23.55 -8.75
N ILE A 164 30.43 -23.92 -9.90
CA ILE A 164 29.22 -23.24 -10.41
C ILE A 164 27.91 -23.95 -10.07
N GLU A 165 27.97 -25.08 -9.41
CA GLU A 165 26.74 -25.78 -8.99
C GLU A 165 25.80 -24.89 -8.13
N PRO A 166 26.30 -24.11 -7.15
CA PRO A 166 25.47 -23.19 -6.41
C PRO A 166 24.84 -22.09 -7.28
N LEU A 167 25.56 -21.63 -8.33
CA LEU A 167 25.04 -20.66 -9.28
C LEU A 167 23.89 -21.25 -10.10
N LEU A 168 24.06 -22.46 -10.61
CA LEU A 168 23.03 -23.19 -11.36
C LEU A 168 21.77 -23.40 -10.52
N LEU A 169 21.91 -23.87 -9.27
CA LEU A 169 20.79 -24.08 -8.35
C LEU A 169 20.05 -22.78 -8.02
N ASN A 170 20.78 -21.68 -7.85
CA ASN A 170 20.18 -20.37 -7.62
C ASN A 170 19.37 -19.90 -8.84
N TRP A 171 19.91 -20.06 -10.04
CA TRP A 171 19.23 -19.73 -11.29
C TRP A 171 18.04 -20.64 -11.57
N GLU A 172 18.14 -21.94 -11.30
CA GLU A 172 17.00 -22.85 -11.37
C GLU A 172 15.85 -22.39 -10.45
N THR A 173 16.17 -22.11 -9.19
CA THR A 173 15.20 -21.64 -8.21
C THR A 173 14.54 -20.31 -8.64
N PHE A 174 15.35 -19.38 -9.16
CA PHE A 174 14.87 -18.13 -9.72
C PHE A 174 13.94 -18.37 -10.92
N LEU A 175 14.35 -19.20 -11.89
CA LEU A 175 13.58 -19.49 -13.09
C LEU A 175 12.25 -20.18 -12.78
N ARG A 176 12.21 -21.12 -11.84
CA ARG A 176 10.96 -21.75 -11.40
C ARG A 176 9.93 -20.71 -10.96
N THR A 177 10.36 -19.74 -10.19
CA THR A 177 9.48 -18.67 -9.71
C THR A 177 9.12 -17.68 -10.82
N TRP A 178 10.10 -17.22 -11.56
CA TRP A 178 9.94 -16.20 -12.58
C TRP A 178 9.11 -16.68 -13.79
N LEU A 179 9.33 -17.91 -14.26
CA LEU A 179 8.55 -18.49 -15.36
C LEU A 179 7.10 -18.74 -14.95
N ALA A 180 6.86 -19.25 -13.73
CA ALA A 180 5.51 -19.45 -13.21
C ALA A 180 4.76 -18.09 -13.11
N ASP A 181 5.42 -17.04 -12.62
CA ASP A 181 4.86 -15.68 -12.56
C ASP A 181 4.57 -15.15 -13.97
N ARG A 182 5.45 -15.37 -14.93
CA ARG A 182 5.22 -14.99 -16.33
C ARG A 182 4.05 -15.73 -16.95
N LYS A 183 3.90 -17.04 -16.71
CA LYS A 183 2.76 -17.83 -17.17
C LYS A 183 1.46 -17.25 -16.60
N LEU A 184 1.42 -17.00 -15.29
CA LEU A 184 0.26 -16.41 -14.62
C LEU A 184 -0.07 -15.02 -15.19
N GLN A 185 0.91 -14.15 -15.34
CA GLN A 185 0.72 -12.82 -15.92
C GLN A 185 0.28 -12.89 -17.39
N SER A 186 0.90 -13.78 -18.18
CA SER A 186 0.51 -13.99 -19.59
C SER A 186 -0.91 -14.48 -19.73
N MET A 187 -1.39 -15.34 -18.83
CA MET A 187 -2.77 -15.77 -18.82
C MET A 187 -3.73 -14.58 -18.66
N TYR A 188 -3.50 -13.71 -17.69
CA TYR A 188 -4.32 -12.50 -17.52
C TYR A 188 -4.20 -11.54 -18.69
N ASN A 189 -2.99 -11.39 -19.26
CA ASN A 189 -2.77 -10.56 -20.43
C ASN A 189 -3.52 -11.08 -21.67
N ASN A 190 -3.61 -12.41 -21.83
CA ASN A 190 -4.30 -13.04 -22.96
C ASN A 190 -5.84 -13.01 -22.81
N LEU A 191 -6.35 -12.80 -21.60
CA LEU A 191 -7.78 -12.57 -21.38
C LEU A 191 -8.22 -11.15 -21.78
N ALA A 192 -7.28 -10.22 -21.88
CA ALA A 192 -7.58 -8.86 -22.31
C ALA A 192 -8.01 -8.84 -23.78
N SER A 193 -9.16 -8.28 -24.02
CA SER A 193 -9.70 -8.09 -25.36
C SER A 193 -10.27 -6.69 -25.51
N ILE A 194 -10.16 -6.13 -26.70
CA ILE A 194 -10.73 -4.82 -27.04
C ILE A 194 -11.58 -5.00 -28.30
N SER A 195 -12.83 -4.59 -28.24
CA SER A 195 -13.72 -4.63 -29.38
C SER A 195 -13.50 -3.43 -30.31
N ASP A 196 -13.90 -3.55 -31.58
CA ASP A 196 -13.80 -2.46 -32.53
C ASP A 196 -14.68 -1.27 -32.11
N GLU A 197 -15.81 -1.52 -31.45
CA GLU A 197 -16.66 -0.49 -30.88
C GLU A 197 -15.97 0.31 -29.78
N GLN A 198 -15.16 -0.35 -28.95
CA GLN A 198 -14.37 0.35 -27.93
C GLN A 198 -13.30 1.24 -28.57
N VAL A 199 -12.63 0.77 -29.63
CA VAL A 199 -11.65 1.57 -30.39
C VAL A 199 -12.34 2.76 -31.03
N LYS A 200 -13.48 2.54 -31.68
CA LYS A 200 -14.27 3.59 -32.32
C LYS A 200 -14.76 4.63 -31.32
N LEU A 201 -15.24 4.18 -30.16
CA LEU A 201 -15.71 5.05 -29.10
C LEU A 201 -14.57 5.91 -28.51
N ASP A 202 -13.39 5.34 -28.33
CA ASP A 202 -12.21 6.09 -27.85
C ASP A 202 -11.77 7.14 -28.86
N PHE A 203 -11.74 6.78 -30.14
CA PHE A 203 -11.49 7.71 -31.24
C PHE A 203 -12.50 8.86 -31.24
N ILE A 204 -13.81 8.56 -31.19
CA ILE A 204 -14.90 9.55 -31.18
C ILE A 204 -14.72 10.53 -30.03
N LYS A 205 -14.46 10.03 -28.82
CA LYS A 205 -14.28 10.86 -27.63
C LYS A 205 -13.10 11.82 -27.75
N LYS A 206 -12.03 11.41 -28.42
CA LYS A 206 -10.77 12.17 -28.49
C LYS A 206 -10.66 13.08 -29.71
N ASN A 207 -11.31 12.74 -30.80
CA ASN A 207 -11.07 13.38 -32.11
C ASN A 207 -12.29 14.12 -32.69
N ILE A 208 -13.50 13.84 -32.20
CA ILE A 208 -14.68 14.56 -32.69
C ILE A 208 -14.97 15.74 -31.78
N ASN A 209 -14.94 16.94 -32.37
CA ASN A 209 -15.30 18.15 -31.64
C ASN A 209 -16.80 18.39 -31.71
N CYS A 210 -17.32 19.02 -30.67
CA CYS A 210 -18.64 19.59 -30.63
C CYS A 210 -18.58 21.01 -30.10
N THR A 211 -19.52 21.85 -30.58
CA THR A 211 -19.69 23.20 -30.06
C THR A 211 -20.99 23.25 -29.25
N LEU A 212 -20.92 23.86 -28.07
CA LEU A 212 -22.00 23.87 -27.13
C LEU A 212 -22.34 25.31 -26.70
N ASP A 213 -23.64 25.54 -26.52
CA ASP A 213 -24.16 26.63 -25.69
C ASP A 213 -24.67 25.98 -24.41
N TYR A 214 -24.31 26.50 -23.23
CA TYR A 214 -24.78 25.94 -21.99
C TYR A 214 -25.02 27.00 -20.92
N ILE A 215 -26.08 26.74 -20.13
CA ILE A 215 -26.38 27.48 -18.91
C ILE A 215 -26.05 26.60 -17.71
N TYR A 216 -25.37 27.15 -16.71
CA TYR A 216 -24.86 26.38 -15.60
C TYR A 216 -24.80 27.18 -14.29
N LEU A 217 -24.78 26.42 -13.19
CA LEU A 217 -24.46 26.90 -11.84
C LEU A 217 -23.21 26.20 -11.39
N THR A 218 -22.20 26.95 -10.96
CA THR A 218 -21.05 26.36 -10.25
C THR A 218 -21.43 26.15 -8.78
N LEU A 219 -21.02 25.01 -8.21
CA LEU A 219 -21.30 24.71 -6.80
C LEU A 219 -20.64 25.73 -5.85
N SER A 220 -19.49 26.29 -6.24
CA SER A 220 -18.82 27.36 -5.50
C SER A 220 -19.56 28.71 -5.57
N GLY A 221 -20.34 28.93 -6.62
CA GLY A 221 -21.12 30.15 -6.82
C GLY A 221 -22.41 30.19 -5.98
N VAL A 222 -22.90 29.05 -5.50
CA VAL A 222 -24.08 29.00 -4.65
C VAL A 222 -23.73 29.47 -3.22
N PRO A 223 -24.29 30.58 -2.71
CA PRO A 223 -24.04 31.05 -1.35
C PRO A 223 -24.48 30.02 -0.30
N ASP A 224 -23.73 29.92 0.79
CA ASP A 224 -24.05 29.01 1.91
C ASP A 224 -25.38 29.35 2.57
N SER A 225 -25.79 30.64 2.53
CA SER A 225 -27.06 31.14 3.06
C SER A 225 -28.32 30.56 2.37
N LEU A 226 -28.16 30.04 1.15
CA LEU A 226 -29.27 29.38 0.41
C LEU A 226 -29.40 27.88 0.71
N VAL A 227 -28.41 27.29 1.39
CA VAL A 227 -28.30 25.85 1.61
C VAL A 227 -27.89 25.54 3.05
N GLU A 228 -28.64 26.14 4.01
CA GLU A 228 -28.35 25.92 5.42
C GLU A 228 -28.45 24.45 5.79
N VAL A 229 -27.48 24.00 6.60
CA VAL A 229 -27.45 22.67 7.16
C VAL A 229 -27.74 22.72 8.65
N SER A 230 -28.85 22.14 9.06
CA SER A 230 -29.23 22.08 10.48
C SER A 230 -28.31 21.16 11.27
N ASP A 231 -28.18 21.42 12.57
CA ASP A 231 -27.43 20.55 13.47
C ASP A 231 -28.02 19.14 13.55
N ASP A 232 -29.36 19.01 13.42
CA ASP A 232 -30.04 17.71 13.35
C ASP A 232 -29.60 16.90 12.12
N ALA A 233 -29.43 17.55 10.97
CA ALA A 233 -28.93 16.88 9.76
C ALA A 233 -27.49 16.40 9.93
N ILE A 234 -26.65 17.20 10.60
CA ILE A 234 -25.28 16.83 10.94
C ILE A 234 -25.26 15.62 11.87
N GLU A 235 -26.07 15.63 12.92
CA GLU A 235 -26.14 14.55 13.90
C GLU A 235 -26.65 13.25 13.25
N LYS A 236 -27.64 13.35 12.39
CA LYS A 236 -28.18 12.22 11.62
C LYS A 236 -27.11 11.62 10.68
N ASN A 237 -26.37 12.47 9.98
CA ASN A 237 -25.28 12.04 9.10
C ASN A 237 -24.15 11.36 9.89
N TYR A 238 -23.76 11.96 11.03
CA TYR A 238 -22.78 11.38 11.94
C TYR A 238 -23.22 9.99 12.42
N ASN A 239 -24.43 9.86 12.95
CA ASN A 239 -24.93 8.58 13.48
C ASN A 239 -25.02 7.49 12.42
N LYS A 240 -25.33 7.86 11.17
CA LYS A 240 -25.36 6.93 10.03
C LYS A 240 -23.96 6.40 9.68
N ASN A 241 -22.94 7.23 9.79
CA ASN A 241 -21.61 6.92 9.29
C ASN A 241 -20.56 6.70 10.40
N LYS A 242 -20.95 6.76 11.69
CA LYS A 242 -19.99 6.74 12.81
C LYS A 242 -19.12 5.51 12.87
N GLU A 243 -19.67 4.35 12.52
CA GLU A 243 -18.96 3.07 12.57
C GLU A 243 -17.93 2.94 11.47
N ASP A 244 -18.22 3.47 10.28
CA ASP A 244 -17.33 3.38 9.11
C ASP A 244 -16.28 4.49 9.08
N LEU A 245 -16.66 5.73 9.47
CA LEU A 245 -15.80 6.90 9.25
C LEU A 245 -15.20 7.49 10.54
N TYR A 246 -15.81 7.24 11.70
CA TYR A 246 -15.46 7.96 12.93
C TYR A 246 -15.01 7.05 14.07
N THR A 247 -14.77 5.78 13.82
CA THR A 247 -14.24 4.85 14.82
C THR A 247 -12.84 5.27 15.27
N LEU A 248 -12.61 5.27 16.57
CA LEU A 248 -11.31 5.47 17.21
C LEU A 248 -10.89 4.19 17.89
N LYS A 249 -9.67 3.78 17.62
CA LYS A 249 -9.00 2.73 18.39
C LYS A 249 -8.66 3.24 19.78
N GLU A 250 -8.40 2.31 20.71
CA GLU A 250 -7.83 2.62 22.00
C GLU A 250 -6.54 3.43 21.86
N ARG A 251 -6.34 4.40 22.75
CA ARG A 251 -5.18 5.30 22.71
C ARG A 251 -4.61 5.49 24.09
N ARG A 252 -3.32 5.77 24.14
CA ARG A 252 -2.62 6.26 25.32
C ARG A 252 -2.22 7.71 25.09
N ASN A 253 -2.57 8.56 26.06
CA ASN A 253 -2.06 9.92 26.09
C ASN A 253 -0.73 9.90 26.85
N MET A 254 0.31 10.38 26.21
CA MET A 254 1.65 10.47 26.77
C MET A 254 2.19 11.88 26.63
N GLU A 255 3.02 12.28 27.56
CA GLU A 255 3.93 13.40 27.39
C GLU A 255 5.34 12.89 27.15
N TYR A 256 6.18 13.69 26.55
CA TYR A 256 7.56 13.32 26.28
C TYR A 256 8.53 14.49 26.33
N VAL A 257 9.76 14.14 26.66
CA VAL A 257 10.93 15.02 26.58
C VAL A 257 11.84 14.50 25.48
N SER A 258 12.38 15.40 24.65
CA SER A 258 13.34 15.06 23.58
C SER A 258 14.67 15.75 23.81
N PHE A 259 15.72 14.95 23.96
CA PHE A 259 17.11 15.40 24.04
C PHE A 259 17.71 15.36 22.64
N GLN A 260 17.90 16.54 22.04
CA GLN A 260 18.36 16.65 20.67
C GLN A 260 19.84 16.25 20.52
N ILE A 261 20.14 15.44 19.50
CA ILE A 261 21.52 15.15 19.09
C ILE A 261 21.89 16.21 18.02
N PRO A 262 22.92 17.06 18.25
CA PRO A 262 23.37 18.02 17.25
C PRO A 262 23.80 17.32 15.97
N LYS A 263 23.33 17.81 14.82
CA LYS A 263 23.78 17.29 13.53
C LYS A 263 25.23 17.71 13.25
N PRO A 264 26.09 16.82 12.75
CA PRO A 264 27.43 17.17 12.34
C PRO A 264 27.38 18.23 11.23
N VAL A 265 28.22 19.26 11.35
CA VAL A 265 28.30 20.37 10.39
C VAL A 265 29.33 20.06 9.29
N THR A 266 30.32 19.22 9.59
CA THR A 266 31.43 18.84 8.67
C THR A 266 31.66 17.31 8.74
N GLU A 267 32.37 16.75 7.72
CA GLU A 267 32.73 15.31 7.71
C GLU A 267 33.69 14.93 8.86
N ASP A 268 34.52 15.85 9.30
CA ASP A 268 35.44 15.66 10.44
C ASP A 268 34.69 15.57 11.78
N ASP A 269 33.48 16.12 11.89
CA ASP A 269 32.65 16.03 13.09
C ASP A 269 32.04 14.64 13.28
N SER A 270 32.09 13.78 12.25
CA SER A 270 31.51 12.44 12.31
C SER A 270 32.17 11.53 13.36
N LEU A 271 33.45 11.72 13.66
CA LEU A 271 34.14 11.00 14.73
C LEU A 271 33.68 11.39 16.15
N ASN A 272 33.08 12.58 16.30
CA ASN A 272 32.56 13.06 17.58
C ASN A 272 31.05 12.71 17.79
N VAL A 273 30.35 12.26 16.74
CA VAL A 273 28.90 11.98 16.81
C VAL A 273 28.61 10.90 17.86
N ALA A 274 29.35 9.80 17.88
CA ALA A 274 29.15 8.73 18.87
C ALA A 274 29.35 9.21 20.31
N VAL A 275 30.37 10.07 20.55
CA VAL A 275 30.62 10.65 21.87
C VAL A 275 29.49 11.60 22.31
N VAL A 276 28.94 12.35 21.33
CA VAL A 276 27.80 13.26 21.58
C VAL A 276 26.54 12.45 21.85
N GLU A 277 26.29 11.40 21.07
CA GLU A 277 25.16 10.48 21.29
C GLU A 277 25.21 9.83 22.66
N ASP A 278 26.38 9.32 23.08
CA ASP A 278 26.58 8.73 24.41
C ASP A 278 26.34 9.77 25.52
N SER A 279 26.80 11.00 25.34
CA SER A 279 26.58 12.08 26.30
C SER A 279 25.09 12.46 26.42
N VAL A 280 24.37 12.53 25.29
CA VAL A 280 22.94 12.81 25.26
C VAL A 280 22.15 11.64 25.87
N MET A 281 22.56 10.40 25.59
CA MET A 281 21.97 9.20 26.21
C MET A 281 22.17 9.20 27.71
N GLN A 282 23.37 9.51 28.19
CA GLN A 282 23.64 9.58 29.64
C GLN A 282 22.77 10.64 30.31
N ARG A 283 22.62 11.83 29.68
CA ARG A 283 21.72 12.88 30.20
C ARG A 283 20.28 12.44 30.27
N ALA A 284 19.79 11.67 29.27
CA ALA A 284 18.44 11.12 29.27
C ALA A 284 18.28 10.03 30.37
N LEU A 285 19.29 9.18 30.58
CA LEU A 285 19.30 8.19 31.67
C LEU A 285 19.28 8.87 33.04
N ASP A 286 20.10 9.90 33.26
CA ASP A 286 20.13 10.65 34.51
C ASP A 286 18.79 11.38 34.77
N PHE A 287 18.14 11.89 33.71
CA PHE A 287 16.80 12.46 33.79
C PHE A 287 15.78 11.41 34.21
N THR A 288 15.78 10.23 33.55
CA THR A 288 14.86 9.13 33.87
C THR A 288 15.04 8.66 35.32
N ALA A 289 16.27 8.41 35.75
CA ALA A 289 16.55 7.99 37.11
C ALA A 289 16.06 9.04 38.15
N HIS A 290 16.27 10.33 37.88
CA HIS A 290 15.77 11.39 38.76
C HIS A 290 14.22 11.46 38.78
N ALA A 291 13.59 11.28 37.62
CA ALA A 291 12.12 11.28 37.51
C ALA A 291 11.50 10.07 38.26
N GLU A 292 12.17 8.91 38.26
CA GLU A 292 11.74 7.74 39.02
C GLU A 292 11.89 7.93 40.54
N ASP A 293 13.00 8.57 40.98
CA ASP A 293 13.29 8.80 42.39
C ASP A 293 12.38 9.87 43.02
N TYR A 294 11.96 10.87 42.25
CA TYR A 294 11.20 12.02 42.76
C TYR A 294 9.89 12.19 41.99
N SER A 295 9.90 12.84 40.84
CA SER A 295 8.77 12.93 39.90
C SER A 295 9.23 13.42 38.52
N PHE A 296 8.38 13.25 37.53
CA PHE A 296 8.64 13.76 36.19
C PHE A 296 8.78 15.30 36.18
N GLU A 297 7.91 16.00 36.93
CA GLU A 297 7.93 17.45 37.08
C GLU A 297 9.20 17.95 37.77
N ASP A 298 9.67 17.28 38.83
CA ASP A 298 10.93 17.63 39.48
C ASP A 298 12.13 17.45 38.55
N ALA A 299 12.12 16.40 37.74
CA ALA A 299 13.15 16.18 36.73
C ALA A 299 13.14 17.29 35.67
N LEU A 300 11.97 17.74 35.20
CA LEU A 300 11.89 18.87 34.27
C LEU A 300 12.55 20.13 34.82
N ILE A 301 12.29 20.42 36.09
CA ILE A 301 12.88 21.59 36.80
C ILE A 301 14.40 21.44 36.89
N LYS A 302 14.88 20.29 37.38
CA LYS A 302 16.32 20.03 37.59
C LYS A 302 17.13 20.11 36.32
N TYR A 303 16.59 19.59 35.20
CA TYR A 303 17.26 19.56 33.91
C TYR A 303 16.95 20.78 33.04
N GLU A 304 16.23 21.78 33.58
CA GLU A 304 15.84 23.03 32.91
C GLU A 304 15.07 22.82 31.59
N ILE A 305 14.22 21.78 31.55
CA ILE A 305 13.42 21.44 30.37
C ILE A 305 12.15 22.30 30.37
N LYS A 306 12.06 23.23 29.42
CA LYS A 306 10.96 24.20 29.33
C LYS A 306 9.79 23.72 28.48
N LYS A 307 10.01 22.73 27.60
CA LYS A 307 9.02 22.28 26.65
C LYS A 307 8.78 20.79 26.79
N VAL A 308 7.55 20.47 27.13
CA VAL A 308 7.02 19.11 27.11
C VAL A 308 5.88 19.07 26.10
N ASP A 309 5.92 18.13 25.19
CA ASP A 309 4.87 17.94 24.21
C ASP A 309 4.03 16.71 24.60
N THR A 310 2.72 16.78 24.34
CA THR A 310 1.79 15.67 24.58
C THR A 310 1.34 15.05 23.26
N ILE A 311 1.16 13.73 23.26
CA ILE A 311 0.73 12.96 22.09
C ILE A 311 -0.33 11.93 22.49
N ASP A 312 -1.24 11.63 21.56
CA ASP A 312 -2.14 10.49 21.65
C ASP A 312 -1.59 9.37 20.75
N VAL A 313 -1.16 8.28 21.35
CA VAL A 313 -0.61 7.11 20.64
C VAL A 313 -1.65 6.02 20.59
N HIS A 314 -1.80 5.37 19.44
CA HIS A 314 -2.65 4.20 19.25
C HIS A 314 -1.83 3.00 18.75
N GLU A 315 -2.27 1.81 19.14
CA GLU A 315 -1.64 0.58 18.72
C GLU A 315 -1.88 0.37 17.21
N THR A 316 -0.83 0.54 16.43
CA THR A 316 -0.86 0.29 14.99
C THR A 316 0.52 -0.09 14.51
N PHE A 317 0.56 -0.90 13.45
CA PHE A 317 1.78 -1.17 12.72
C PHE A 317 2.08 -0.12 11.64
N GLU A 318 1.12 0.73 11.32
CA GLU A 318 1.25 1.83 10.35
C GLU A 318 2.04 3.01 10.92
N SER A 319 2.51 3.88 10.02
CA SER A 319 3.32 5.07 10.38
C SER A 319 2.54 6.17 11.12
N ASN A 320 1.20 6.06 11.19
CA ASN A 320 0.32 7.07 11.78
C ASN A 320 -0.05 6.77 13.25
N SER A 321 0.85 6.15 14.01
CA SER A 321 0.64 5.75 15.41
C SER A 321 0.39 6.91 16.40
N GLY A 322 0.62 8.16 16.00
CA GLY A 322 0.60 9.34 16.88
C GLY A 322 2.00 9.80 17.30
N ILE A 323 3.04 9.01 17.08
CA ILE A 323 4.44 9.43 17.29
C ILE A 323 4.78 10.56 16.31
N PRO A 324 5.42 11.66 16.77
CA PRO A 324 5.79 12.78 15.91
C PRO A 324 6.66 12.35 14.73
N PHE A 325 6.37 12.92 13.55
CA PHE A 325 7.05 12.56 12.29
C PHE A 325 8.58 12.61 12.38
N GLN A 326 9.12 13.63 13.06
CA GLN A 326 10.56 13.83 13.22
C GLN A 326 11.25 12.75 14.08
N MET A 327 10.51 12.03 14.90
CA MET A 327 11.03 10.90 15.69
C MET A 327 11.10 9.60 14.92
N GLY A 328 10.48 9.52 13.75
CA GLY A 328 10.30 8.29 13.02
C GLY A 328 9.17 7.43 13.59
N VAL A 329 9.21 6.13 13.34
CA VAL A 329 8.13 5.21 13.75
C VAL A 329 8.17 4.83 15.22
N LEU A 330 9.34 4.82 15.83
CA LEU A 330 9.64 4.57 17.27
C LEU A 330 8.72 3.50 17.93
N ARG A 331 8.75 2.29 17.41
CA ARG A 331 7.97 1.13 17.91
C ARG A 331 8.10 0.85 19.41
N PRO A 332 9.30 0.98 20.02
CA PRO A 332 9.43 0.80 21.47
C PRO A 332 8.51 1.71 22.28
N ALA A 333 8.29 2.97 21.82
CA ALA A 333 7.39 3.89 22.52
C ALA A 333 5.92 3.46 22.40
N ILE A 334 5.52 2.88 21.26
CA ILE A 334 4.16 2.34 21.10
C ILE A 334 3.96 1.14 22.02
N ARG A 335 4.91 0.20 22.06
CA ARG A 335 4.84 -0.96 22.99
C ARG A 335 4.81 -0.51 24.44
N PHE A 336 5.71 0.38 24.82
CA PHE A 336 5.73 0.94 26.17
C PHE A 336 4.36 1.53 26.55
N ALA A 337 3.73 2.27 25.63
CA ALA A 337 2.43 2.89 25.86
C ALA A 337 1.33 1.89 26.22
N PHE A 338 1.33 0.69 25.61
CA PHE A 338 0.27 -0.31 25.79
C PHE A 338 0.63 -1.42 26.77
N ASP A 339 1.91 -1.68 27.00
CA ASP A 339 2.38 -2.72 27.93
C ASP A 339 2.56 -2.19 29.36
N SER A 340 2.63 -0.86 29.57
CA SER A 340 2.90 -0.24 30.87
C SER A 340 1.65 0.44 31.45
N SER A 341 1.66 0.65 32.77
CA SER A 341 0.57 1.30 33.51
C SER A 341 0.57 2.82 33.32
N ILE A 342 -0.58 3.44 33.60
CA ILE A 342 -0.68 4.91 33.69
C ILE A 342 0.29 5.40 34.79
N GLY A 343 1.02 6.48 34.51
CA GLY A 343 2.04 7.03 35.39
C GLY A 343 3.43 6.41 35.20
N SER A 344 3.58 5.37 34.36
CA SER A 344 4.90 4.80 34.06
C SER A 344 5.75 5.73 33.22
N LEU A 345 7.07 5.69 33.49
CA LEU A 345 8.10 6.39 32.73
C LEU A 345 8.87 5.36 31.88
N SER A 346 9.22 5.74 30.65
CA SER A 346 10.00 4.86 29.77
C SER A 346 11.49 4.98 30.02
N ASP A 347 12.24 3.93 29.69
CA ASP A 347 13.66 4.07 29.42
C ASP A 347 13.89 5.07 28.27
N PRO A 348 15.08 5.71 28.19
CA PRO A 348 15.45 6.54 27.04
C PRO A 348 15.42 5.76 25.74
N MET A 349 14.74 6.28 24.74
CA MET A 349 14.55 5.64 23.41
C MET A 349 15.21 6.47 22.32
N THR A 350 16.05 5.83 21.49
CA THR A 350 16.67 6.49 20.35
C THR A 350 15.64 6.72 19.26
N ALA A 351 15.43 7.99 18.93
CA ALA A 351 14.58 8.47 17.83
C ALA A 351 15.44 9.06 16.69
N ASN A 352 14.86 9.33 15.52
CA ASN A 352 15.60 9.90 14.39
C ASN A 352 16.21 11.29 14.66
N ASN A 353 15.67 12.03 15.61
CA ASN A 353 16.07 13.40 15.94
C ASN A 353 16.73 13.54 17.32
N GLY A 354 16.99 12.45 18.02
CA GLY A 354 17.59 12.48 19.37
C GLY A 354 17.14 11.32 20.24
N ILE A 355 17.21 11.54 21.55
CA ILE A 355 16.77 10.59 22.57
C ILE A 355 15.45 11.10 23.18
N ALA A 356 14.45 10.24 23.30
CA ALA A 356 13.15 10.60 23.86
C ALA A 356 12.83 9.75 25.11
N VAL A 357 12.21 10.38 26.11
CA VAL A 357 11.67 9.73 27.32
C VAL A 357 10.19 10.05 27.38
N PHE A 358 9.35 9.03 27.55
CA PHE A 358 7.90 9.12 27.54
C PHE A 358 7.32 8.84 28.93
N HIS A 359 6.26 9.58 29.27
CA HIS A 359 5.49 9.40 30.49
C HIS A 359 4.01 9.20 30.13
N ILE A 360 3.38 8.14 30.63
CA ILE A 360 1.97 7.81 30.33
C ILE A 360 1.06 8.61 31.24
N LEU A 361 0.24 9.49 30.67
CA LEU A 361 -0.68 10.35 31.42
C LEU A 361 -2.05 9.71 31.62
N SER A 362 -2.60 9.11 30.59
CA SER A 362 -3.95 8.53 30.66
C SER A 362 -4.23 7.56 29.53
N GLU A 363 -5.24 6.75 29.75
CA GLU A 363 -5.83 5.84 28.77
C GLU A 363 -7.12 6.43 28.19
N LYS A 364 -7.32 6.28 26.90
CA LYS A 364 -8.56 6.64 26.19
C LYS A 364 -9.08 5.39 25.48
N SER A 365 -10.18 4.85 26.00
CA SER A 365 -10.82 3.66 25.43
C SER A 365 -11.20 3.85 23.96
N ALA A 366 -11.31 2.75 23.23
CA ALA A 366 -11.88 2.73 21.89
C ALA A 366 -13.29 3.34 21.89
N GLY A 367 -13.63 4.01 20.80
CA GLY A 367 -14.92 4.70 20.70
C GLY A 367 -15.10 5.40 19.36
N TYR A 368 -15.69 6.57 19.38
CA TYR A 368 -15.92 7.36 18.18
C TYR A 368 -15.41 8.80 18.34
N LYS A 369 -14.97 9.40 17.25
CA LYS A 369 -14.65 10.84 17.23
C LYS A 369 -15.88 11.62 17.68
N PRO A 370 -15.75 12.53 18.67
CA PRO A 370 -16.87 13.37 19.08
C PRO A 370 -17.45 14.15 17.90
N VAL A 371 -18.76 14.31 17.87
CA VAL A 371 -19.46 15.08 16.81
C VAL A 371 -18.82 16.45 16.61
N LYS A 372 -18.47 17.14 17.71
CA LYS A 372 -17.83 18.47 17.67
C LYS A 372 -16.56 18.53 16.82
N ASP A 373 -15.79 17.45 16.79
CA ASP A 373 -14.48 17.38 16.08
C ASP A 373 -14.66 17.15 14.57
N VAL A 374 -15.80 16.62 14.14
CA VAL A 374 -16.13 16.29 12.75
C VAL A 374 -17.26 17.14 12.18
N LYS A 375 -17.92 17.95 13.02
CA LYS A 375 -19.11 18.76 12.70
C LYS A 375 -18.90 19.60 11.44
N GLU A 376 -17.78 20.33 11.36
CA GLU A 376 -17.50 21.22 10.24
C GLU A 376 -17.22 20.45 8.93
N ASN A 377 -16.63 19.28 9.03
CA ASN A 377 -16.43 18.41 7.85
C ASN A 377 -17.77 17.87 7.33
N ILE A 378 -18.63 17.41 8.24
CA ILE A 378 -19.97 16.92 7.89
C ILE A 378 -20.78 18.07 7.29
N ARG A 379 -20.76 19.26 7.92
CA ARG A 379 -21.46 20.44 7.42
C ARG A 379 -21.05 20.77 5.99
N ARG A 380 -19.73 20.84 5.70
CA ARG A 380 -19.24 21.13 4.35
C ARG A 380 -19.69 20.10 3.31
N ASN A 381 -19.69 18.82 3.68
CA ASN A 381 -20.15 17.78 2.79
C ASN A 381 -21.66 17.88 2.50
N LEU A 382 -22.47 18.07 3.53
CA LEU A 382 -23.92 18.27 3.39
C LEU A 382 -24.26 19.56 2.65
N GLN A 383 -23.54 20.66 2.90
CA GLN A 383 -23.69 21.90 2.14
C GLN A 383 -23.42 21.68 0.66
N ARG A 384 -22.38 20.93 0.32
CA ARG A 384 -22.09 20.62 -1.07
C ARG A 384 -23.20 19.80 -1.74
N GLU A 385 -23.79 18.83 -1.03
CA GLU A 385 -24.95 18.06 -1.50
C GLU A 385 -26.16 19.00 -1.69
N HIS A 386 -26.47 19.83 -0.71
CA HIS A 386 -27.59 20.78 -0.81
C HIS A 386 -27.39 21.82 -1.93
N LYS A 387 -26.15 22.32 -2.13
CA LYS A 387 -25.82 23.21 -3.26
C LYS A 387 -26.09 22.53 -4.59
N LYS A 388 -25.77 21.24 -4.69
CA LYS A 388 -26.02 20.44 -5.88
C LYS A 388 -27.53 20.27 -6.11
N ASP A 389 -28.29 19.91 -5.08
CA ASP A 389 -29.74 19.76 -5.15
C ASP A 389 -30.43 21.08 -5.52
N PHE A 390 -29.97 22.21 -4.93
CA PHE A 390 -30.40 23.55 -5.29
C PHE A 390 -30.16 23.85 -6.76
N ALA A 391 -28.93 23.61 -7.25
CA ALA A 391 -28.56 23.83 -8.64
C ALA A 391 -29.36 22.93 -9.61
N VAL A 392 -29.57 21.66 -9.25
CA VAL A 392 -30.42 20.73 -10.03
C VAL A 392 -31.86 21.26 -10.10
N THR A 393 -32.42 21.69 -8.99
CA THR A 393 -33.79 22.20 -8.93
C THR A 393 -33.95 23.48 -9.75
N THR A 394 -33.00 24.42 -9.60
CA THR A 394 -32.97 25.67 -10.36
C THR A 394 -32.90 25.39 -11.87
N LEU A 395 -31.97 24.54 -12.29
CA LEU A 395 -31.82 24.23 -13.72
C LEU A 395 -32.98 23.41 -14.27
N LYS A 396 -33.68 22.59 -13.47
CA LYS A 396 -34.91 21.91 -13.89
C LYS A 396 -36.00 22.87 -14.30
N SER A 397 -36.13 24.02 -13.64
CA SER A 397 -37.16 25.05 -13.94
C SER A 397 -36.89 25.79 -15.26
N ILE A 398 -35.69 25.81 -15.75
CA ILE A 398 -35.32 26.50 -17.01
C ILE A 398 -35.73 25.65 -18.21
N ASN A 399 -36.50 26.25 -19.13
CA ASN A 399 -36.95 25.58 -20.34
C ASN A 399 -35.98 25.76 -21.51
N LYS A 400 -36.06 24.87 -22.50
CA LYS A 400 -35.26 24.95 -23.73
C LYS A 400 -35.64 26.16 -24.62
N THR A 401 -36.84 26.73 -24.43
CA THR A 401 -37.34 27.88 -25.15
C THR A 401 -36.95 29.20 -24.50
N ASP A 402 -36.43 29.19 -23.28
CA ASP A 402 -36.03 30.37 -22.56
C ASP A 402 -34.75 30.97 -23.19
N ASN A 403 -34.62 32.31 -23.08
CA ASN A 403 -33.35 32.94 -23.46
C ASN A 403 -32.34 32.79 -22.32
N TRP A 404 -31.44 31.86 -22.41
CA TRP A 404 -30.47 31.50 -21.38
C TRP A 404 -29.49 32.64 -21.06
N GLU A 405 -29.11 33.45 -22.05
CA GLU A 405 -28.26 34.63 -21.86
C GLU A 405 -28.95 35.67 -20.98
N ASN A 406 -30.23 35.98 -21.27
CA ASN A 406 -31.01 36.90 -20.45
C ASN A 406 -31.25 36.37 -19.04
N LEU A 407 -31.46 35.08 -18.88
CA LEU A 407 -31.59 34.46 -17.57
C LEU A 407 -30.29 34.59 -16.76
N ALA A 408 -29.14 34.31 -17.36
CA ALA A 408 -27.85 34.50 -16.69
C ALA A 408 -27.51 35.97 -16.39
N PHE A 409 -28.02 36.89 -17.22
CA PHE A 409 -27.89 38.32 -16.94
C PHE A 409 -28.77 38.79 -15.75
N SER A 410 -29.96 38.21 -15.60
CA SER A 410 -30.93 38.57 -14.55
C SER A 410 -30.70 37.88 -13.21
N ASP A 411 -30.08 36.71 -13.21
CA ASP A 411 -29.75 35.91 -12.03
C ASP A 411 -28.24 35.71 -11.90
N SER A 412 -27.65 36.36 -10.93
CA SER A 412 -26.19 36.32 -10.67
C SER A 412 -25.63 34.92 -10.34
N LEU A 413 -26.48 33.96 -10.02
CA LEU A 413 -26.06 32.57 -9.77
C LEU A 413 -25.89 31.77 -11.07
N LEU A 414 -26.66 32.14 -12.09
CA LEU A 414 -26.62 31.49 -13.39
C LEU A 414 -25.46 32.05 -14.22
N GLN A 415 -24.80 31.17 -14.92
CA GLN A 415 -23.77 31.54 -15.87
C GLN A 415 -24.14 30.94 -17.24
N PHE A 416 -23.80 31.64 -18.31
CA PHE A 416 -24.04 31.23 -19.67
C PHE A 416 -22.74 31.32 -20.47
N SER A 417 -22.45 30.26 -21.25
CA SER A 417 -21.38 30.25 -22.23
C SER A 417 -21.92 29.80 -23.56
N SER A 418 -21.50 30.46 -24.63
CA SER A 418 -21.94 30.17 -26.00
C SER A 418 -20.75 29.93 -26.92
N GLY A 419 -20.90 28.98 -27.83
CA GLY A 419 -19.89 28.70 -28.87
C GLY A 419 -18.64 27.98 -28.31
N GLU A 420 -18.71 27.36 -27.15
CA GLU A 420 -17.57 26.65 -26.59
C GLU A 420 -17.32 25.32 -27.30
N THR A 421 -16.11 25.17 -27.81
CA THR A 421 -15.73 23.99 -28.57
C THR A 421 -14.72 23.12 -27.86
N SER A 422 -14.98 21.83 -27.80
CA SER A 422 -14.06 20.80 -27.28
C SER A 422 -14.40 19.45 -27.88
N THR A 423 -13.54 18.45 -27.67
CA THR A 423 -13.87 17.08 -28.04
C THR A 423 -14.99 16.50 -27.18
N LEU A 424 -15.71 15.48 -27.67
CA LEU A 424 -16.82 14.85 -26.96
C LEU A 424 -16.41 14.28 -25.58
N GLY A 425 -15.15 13.88 -25.40
CA GLY A 425 -14.58 13.45 -24.11
C GLY A 425 -13.76 14.52 -23.40
N GLY A 426 -13.75 15.76 -23.95
CA GLY A 426 -12.94 16.86 -23.46
C GLY A 426 -13.54 17.57 -22.25
N SER A 427 -12.90 18.67 -21.90
CA SER A 427 -13.31 19.55 -20.79
C SER A 427 -13.81 20.85 -21.36
N PHE A 428 -14.89 21.39 -20.78
CA PHE A 428 -15.46 22.68 -21.17
C PHE A 428 -15.28 23.72 -20.08
N PRO A 429 -15.09 25.00 -20.41
CA PRO A 429 -14.93 26.08 -19.44
C PRO A 429 -16.05 26.11 -18.40
N GLY A 430 -15.71 26.36 -17.13
CA GLY A 430 -16.66 26.48 -16.01
C GLY A 430 -17.32 25.17 -15.55
N ILE A 431 -17.54 24.21 -16.45
CA ILE A 431 -18.25 22.95 -16.14
C ILE A 431 -17.33 21.72 -16.07
N GLY A 432 -16.12 21.80 -16.66
CA GLY A 432 -15.17 20.69 -16.64
C GLY A 432 -15.60 19.54 -17.54
N LYS A 433 -15.31 18.30 -17.08
CA LYS A 433 -15.70 17.05 -17.73
C LYS A 433 -16.33 16.09 -16.72
N SER A 434 -17.22 15.23 -17.19
CA SER A 434 -17.73 14.08 -16.40
C SER A 434 -18.19 12.95 -17.32
N ASN A 435 -18.29 11.75 -16.79
CA ASN A 435 -18.82 10.62 -17.56
C ASN A 435 -20.27 10.86 -18.01
N GLN A 436 -21.07 11.55 -17.18
CA GLN A 436 -22.44 11.90 -17.53
C GLN A 436 -22.48 12.91 -18.69
N LEU A 437 -21.64 13.94 -18.66
CA LEU A 437 -21.50 14.91 -19.74
C LEU A 437 -21.09 14.20 -21.04
N THR A 438 -20.00 13.43 -21.01
CA THR A 438 -19.52 12.66 -22.17
C THR A 438 -20.61 11.71 -22.70
N GLY A 439 -21.28 10.96 -21.83
CA GLY A 439 -22.36 10.06 -22.24
C GLY A 439 -23.54 10.79 -22.90
N THR A 440 -23.91 11.97 -22.36
CA THR A 440 -24.95 12.82 -22.95
C THR A 440 -24.53 13.32 -24.33
N LEU A 441 -23.31 13.85 -24.46
CA LEU A 441 -22.80 14.38 -25.74
C LEU A 441 -22.71 13.32 -26.85
N LEU A 442 -22.35 12.09 -26.48
CA LEU A 442 -22.30 10.95 -27.42
C LEU A 442 -23.68 10.55 -27.96
N ALA A 443 -24.76 10.90 -27.27
CA ALA A 443 -26.14 10.57 -27.64
C ALA A 443 -26.88 11.73 -28.29
N MET A 444 -26.25 12.90 -28.42
CA MET A 444 -26.91 14.12 -28.93
C MET A 444 -26.52 14.42 -30.38
N GLU A 445 -27.45 15.10 -31.06
CA GLU A 445 -27.28 15.65 -32.40
C GLU A 445 -27.31 17.17 -32.35
N PRO A 446 -26.72 17.87 -33.38
CA PRO A 446 -26.82 19.33 -33.50
C PRO A 446 -28.28 19.83 -33.43
N GLY A 447 -28.48 20.89 -32.65
CA GLY A 447 -29.80 21.47 -32.38
C GLY A 447 -30.53 20.89 -31.18
N GLN A 448 -30.10 19.76 -30.64
CA GLN A 448 -30.73 19.11 -29.47
C GLN A 448 -30.31 19.79 -28.13
N PHE A 449 -31.22 19.71 -27.18
CA PHE A 449 -31.03 20.17 -25.79
C PHE A 449 -30.91 18.98 -24.86
N SER A 450 -30.02 19.10 -23.86
CA SER A 450 -29.89 18.09 -22.83
C SER A 450 -30.97 18.25 -21.73
N GLY A 451 -31.12 17.22 -20.91
CA GLY A 451 -31.62 17.34 -19.54
C GLY A 451 -30.59 18.04 -18.63
N VAL A 452 -30.85 18.00 -17.31
CA VAL A 452 -29.88 18.47 -16.32
C VAL A 452 -28.72 17.48 -16.24
N ILE A 453 -27.51 17.99 -16.33
CA ILE A 453 -26.26 17.23 -16.24
C ILE A 453 -25.49 17.70 -15.01
N GLU A 454 -24.90 16.77 -14.31
CA GLU A 454 -24.08 17.03 -13.14
C GLU A 454 -22.60 16.76 -13.47
N THR A 455 -21.75 17.71 -13.07
CA THR A 455 -20.30 17.51 -13.08
C THR A 455 -19.74 17.63 -11.68
N TYR A 456 -18.43 17.52 -11.54
CA TYR A 456 -17.80 17.68 -10.23
C TYR A 456 -17.97 19.09 -9.66
N ASN A 457 -17.93 20.13 -10.51
CA ASN A 457 -17.93 21.53 -10.11
C ASN A 457 -19.22 22.27 -10.37
N ALA A 458 -20.08 21.76 -11.24
CA ALA A 458 -21.25 22.47 -11.73
C ALA A 458 -22.41 21.54 -12.05
N VAL A 459 -23.59 22.13 -12.14
CA VAL A 459 -24.78 21.52 -12.72
C VAL A 459 -25.17 22.39 -13.92
N LEU A 460 -25.59 21.77 -15.03
CA LEU A 460 -25.82 22.47 -16.29
C LEU A 460 -26.98 21.89 -17.13
N LYS A 461 -27.45 22.68 -18.06
CA LYS A 461 -28.15 22.27 -19.27
C LYS A 461 -27.40 22.78 -20.49
N LEU A 462 -27.38 22.03 -21.56
CA LEU A 462 -26.67 22.43 -22.77
C LEU A 462 -27.52 22.23 -24.02
N LYS A 463 -27.13 22.94 -25.08
CA LYS A 463 -27.55 22.75 -26.46
C LYS A 463 -26.31 22.46 -27.26
N MET A 464 -26.32 21.40 -28.03
CA MET A 464 -25.28 21.14 -29.03
C MET A 464 -25.57 21.99 -30.28
N THR A 465 -24.65 22.85 -30.66
CA THR A 465 -24.79 23.70 -31.86
C THR A 465 -24.17 23.07 -33.08
N THR A 466 -22.99 22.50 -32.96
CA THR A 466 -22.33 21.76 -34.02
C THR A 466 -21.71 20.46 -33.52
N LEU A 467 -21.52 19.53 -34.42
CA LEU A 467 -20.83 18.28 -34.21
C LEU A 467 -20.02 17.97 -35.47
N ASP A 468 -18.73 17.73 -35.33
CA ASP A 468 -17.88 17.33 -36.43
C ASP A 468 -18.29 15.96 -36.99
N SER A 469 -18.18 15.80 -38.31
CA SER A 469 -18.42 14.50 -38.95
C SER A 469 -17.30 13.51 -38.57
N PHE A 470 -17.66 12.24 -38.50
CA PHE A 470 -16.69 11.18 -38.35
C PHE A 470 -15.74 11.11 -39.55
N ASN A 471 -14.42 11.11 -39.28
CA ASN A 471 -13.39 11.03 -40.33
C ASN A 471 -12.88 9.58 -40.43
N ASP A 472 -13.40 8.85 -41.44
CA ASP A 472 -13.05 7.45 -41.67
C ASP A 472 -11.55 7.26 -41.96
N SER A 473 -10.94 8.16 -42.75
CA SER A 473 -9.53 8.05 -43.11
C SER A 473 -8.65 8.17 -41.88
N LEU A 474 -8.87 9.19 -41.05
CA LEU A 474 -8.13 9.39 -39.81
C LEU A 474 -8.35 8.24 -38.82
N TYR A 475 -9.59 7.71 -38.76
CA TYR A 475 -9.90 6.56 -37.93
C TYR A 475 -9.11 5.32 -38.34
N GLN A 476 -9.02 5.03 -39.63
CA GLN A 476 -8.24 3.90 -40.14
C GLN A 476 -6.75 4.06 -39.84
N ASP A 477 -6.23 5.26 -40.01
CA ASP A 477 -4.82 5.57 -39.72
C ASP A 477 -4.48 5.37 -38.23
N GLU A 478 -5.39 5.77 -37.35
CA GLU A 478 -5.16 5.68 -35.88
C GLU A 478 -5.64 4.37 -35.26
N TYR A 479 -6.46 3.58 -35.94
CA TYR A 479 -7.10 2.38 -35.39
C TYR A 479 -6.12 1.45 -34.66
N THR A 480 -5.01 1.10 -35.32
CA THR A 480 -4.03 0.17 -34.75
C THR A 480 -3.37 0.74 -33.51
N ASN A 481 -3.06 2.03 -33.50
CA ASN A 481 -2.45 2.70 -32.35
C ASN A 481 -3.40 2.74 -31.17
N ILE A 482 -4.64 3.18 -31.37
CA ILE A 482 -5.66 3.24 -30.31
C ILE A 482 -5.94 1.84 -29.74
N ARG A 483 -6.13 0.85 -30.62
CA ARG A 483 -6.36 -0.53 -30.21
C ARG A 483 -5.22 -1.07 -29.34
N ASN A 484 -3.98 -0.82 -29.73
CA ASN A 484 -2.82 -1.26 -28.97
C ASN A 484 -2.70 -0.54 -27.62
N GLN A 485 -3.00 0.75 -27.55
CA GLN A 485 -3.01 1.51 -26.29
C GLN A 485 -4.09 0.98 -25.32
N LEU A 486 -5.31 0.78 -25.81
CA LEU A 486 -6.40 0.23 -25.02
C LEU A 486 -6.08 -1.20 -24.55
N LEU A 487 -5.59 -2.05 -25.46
CA LEU A 487 -5.22 -3.42 -25.15
C LEU A 487 -4.10 -3.50 -24.10
N ASN A 488 -3.07 -2.66 -24.23
CA ASN A 488 -1.98 -2.60 -23.23
C ASN A 488 -2.50 -2.12 -21.88
N THR A 489 -3.44 -1.19 -21.87
CA THR A 489 -4.10 -0.72 -20.64
C THR A 489 -4.89 -1.86 -19.98
N GLU A 490 -5.69 -2.60 -20.72
CA GLU A 490 -6.47 -3.73 -20.20
C GLU A 490 -5.57 -4.89 -19.74
N ARG A 491 -4.51 -5.19 -20.48
CA ARG A 491 -3.50 -6.18 -20.08
C ARG A 491 -2.88 -5.84 -18.72
N SER A 492 -2.46 -4.60 -18.55
CA SER A 492 -1.86 -4.16 -17.28
C SER A 492 -2.85 -4.17 -16.11
N ARG A 493 -4.12 -3.90 -16.36
CA ARG A 493 -5.19 -3.87 -15.36
C ARG A 493 -5.63 -5.27 -14.93
N GLY A 494 -5.72 -6.22 -15.84
CA GLY A 494 -6.28 -7.55 -15.56
C GLY A 494 -5.59 -8.25 -14.41
N PHE A 495 -4.27 -8.37 -14.47
CA PHE A 495 -3.47 -8.98 -13.41
C PHE A 495 -3.50 -8.15 -12.10
N THR A 496 -3.37 -6.82 -12.21
CA THR A 496 -3.37 -5.92 -11.06
C THR A 496 -4.72 -5.93 -10.32
N ASN A 497 -5.82 -5.92 -11.05
CA ASN A 497 -7.16 -5.99 -10.48
C ASN A 497 -7.38 -7.33 -9.75
N TRP A 498 -7.00 -8.45 -10.38
CA TRP A 498 -7.05 -9.75 -9.72
C TRP A 498 -6.27 -9.76 -8.41
N LEU A 499 -5.02 -9.30 -8.42
CA LEU A 499 -4.16 -9.29 -7.24
C LEU A 499 -4.72 -8.38 -6.14
N THR A 500 -5.29 -7.24 -6.51
CA THR A 500 -5.92 -6.29 -5.59
C THR A 500 -7.15 -6.90 -4.92
N GLU A 501 -8.03 -7.53 -5.70
CA GLU A 501 -9.22 -8.20 -5.15
C GLU A 501 -8.84 -9.44 -4.32
N ALA A 502 -7.85 -10.21 -4.76
CA ALA A 502 -7.36 -11.35 -4.00
C ALA A 502 -6.79 -10.92 -2.62
N LYS A 503 -6.07 -9.79 -2.58
CA LYS A 503 -5.56 -9.22 -1.31
C LYS A 503 -6.65 -8.77 -0.36
N LYS A 504 -7.78 -8.26 -0.85
CA LYS A 504 -8.92 -7.88 0.00
C LYS A 504 -9.60 -9.08 0.64
N ASN A 505 -9.62 -10.20 -0.06
CA ASN A 505 -10.39 -11.39 0.34
C ASN A 505 -9.56 -12.42 1.11
N ILE A 506 -8.23 -12.31 1.10
CA ILE A 506 -7.38 -13.27 1.81
C ILE A 506 -7.38 -13.00 3.32
N LYS A 507 -7.47 -14.07 4.09
CA LYS A 507 -7.36 -13.98 5.54
C LYS A 507 -5.90 -13.84 5.95
N THR A 508 -5.57 -12.74 6.64
CA THR A 508 -4.22 -12.49 7.17
C THR A 508 -4.26 -12.30 8.68
N GLU A 509 -3.25 -12.81 9.36
CA GLU A 509 -2.99 -12.54 10.77
C GLU A 509 -1.57 -11.98 10.85
N ASP A 510 -1.45 -10.75 11.32
CA ASP A 510 -0.17 -10.02 11.39
C ASP A 510 0.28 -9.94 12.85
N TYR A 511 1.41 -10.57 13.18
CA TYR A 511 1.99 -10.59 14.52
C TYR A 511 3.21 -9.68 14.63
N ARG A 512 3.53 -8.91 13.59
CA ARG A 512 4.74 -8.09 13.53
C ARG A 512 4.76 -7.01 14.61
N SER A 513 3.60 -6.43 14.95
CA SER A 513 3.49 -5.44 16.02
C SER A 513 3.87 -5.97 17.40
N GLU A 514 3.76 -7.28 17.60
CA GLU A 514 4.08 -7.91 18.88
C GLU A 514 5.58 -8.26 19.03
N VAL A 515 6.36 -8.17 17.93
CA VAL A 515 7.77 -8.58 17.92
C VAL A 515 8.71 -7.46 17.46
N TYR A 516 8.29 -6.64 16.52
CA TYR A 516 9.07 -5.59 15.89
C TYR A 516 8.52 -4.21 16.24
#